data_d9b1867b36a8fe75f4825e871388b4be
#
_entry.id   d9b1867b36a8fe75f4825e871388b4be
#
_cell.length_a   1.000
_cell.length_b   1.000
_cell.length_c   1.000
_cell.angle_alpha   90.00
_cell.angle_beta   90.00
_cell.angle_gamma   90.00
#
_symmetry.space_group_name_H-M   'P 1'
#
loop_
_entity.id
_entity.type
_entity.pdbx_description
1 polymer ?
#
loop_
_entity_poly.entity_id
_entity_poly.type
_entity_poly.pdbx_seq_one_letter_code
_entity_poly.pdbx_strand_id
1 'polypeptide(L)'
;MKTTNAAATLASVVFLKIQEYARRPVQEQARLRAQLEAVLAVTLADLPPENRIVLDAADGTAVAVLADPEEALRLAERALPAMAAGLPLCIGINQGTVQMASGGDGMIGDGIAVAASVAEFASPSRVLISRSFRDALADITPGTEAGFFPAGVFTDAGLRTHELFFPDKQATGRRQRRLIALGIAAVIGLVGTGIAVRASTGGHQKVFDGAMGKLGLSAKQRETTLRGLREKFRF
;
A
#
# COMPACT_ATOMS: atom_id res chain seq x y z
N MET A 1 37.94 16.66 11.00
CA MET A 1 36.64 16.00 10.82
C MET A 1 35.86 16.76 9.77
N LYS A 2 35.66 16.20 8.58
CA LYS A 2 34.75 16.80 7.57
C LYS A 2 33.33 16.45 7.99
N THR A 3 32.61 17.38 8.53
CA THR A 3 31.15 17.31 8.66
C THR A 3 30.58 17.31 7.24
N THR A 4 30.30 16.14 6.71
CA THR A 4 29.50 16.03 5.49
C THR A 4 28.10 16.48 5.89
N ASN A 5 27.80 17.74 5.57
CA ASN A 5 26.46 18.30 5.76
C ASN A 5 25.56 17.54 4.78
N ALA A 6 24.80 16.57 5.28
CA ALA A 6 23.86 15.82 4.46
C ALA A 6 22.87 16.83 3.87
N ALA A 7 22.78 16.88 2.55
CA ALA A 7 21.89 17.81 1.86
C ALA A 7 20.45 17.58 2.30
N ALA A 8 19.78 18.65 2.68
CA ALA A 8 18.35 18.61 2.96
C ALA A 8 17.58 18.36 1.65
N THR A 9 16.68 17.41 1.65
CA THR A 9 15.86 17.01 0.50
C THR A 9 14.39 17.25 0.80
N LEU A 10 13.65 17.73 -0.19
CA LEU A 10 12.19 17.83 -0.08
C LEU A 10 11.59 16.45 -0.34
N ALA A 11 10.70 16.00 0.56
CA ALA A 11 10.05 14.71 0.46
C ALA A 11 8.59 14.78 0.88
N SER A 12 7.77 13.88 0.33
CA SER A 12 6.43 13.62 0.82
C SER A 12 6.50 12.55 1.90
N VAL A 13 6.17 12.91 3.14
CA VAL A 13 6.23 11.99 4.27
C VAL A 13 4.82 11.49 4.62
N VAL A 14 4.65 10.17 4.61
CA VAL A 14 3.45 9.47 5.07
C VAL A 14 3.73 8.90 6.45
N PHE A 15 3.01 9.35 7.46
CA PHE A 15 3.09 8.79 8.81
C PHE A 15 1.87 7.90 9.07
N LEU A 16 2.13 6.63 9.35
CA LEU A 16 1.13 5.63 9.72
C LEU A 16 1.23 5.40 11.22
N LYS A 17 0.32 6.01 11.98
CA LYS A 17 0.26 5.94 13.43
C LYS A 17 -0.76 4.91 13.88
N ILE A 18 -0.38 4.02 14.79
CA ILE A 18 -1.33 3.13 15.48
C ILE A 18 -1.96 3.92 16.64
N GLN A 19 -3.28 4.07 16.60
CA GLN A 19 -3.99 4.83 17.62
C GLN A 19 -3.85 4.20 19.01
N GLU A 20 -3.54 5.03 20.00
CA GLU A 20 -3.40 4.64 21.43
C GLU A 20 -2.44 3.47 21.67
N TYR A 21 -1.42 3.31 20.82
CA TYR A 21 -0.50 2.17 20.85
C TYR A 21 0.12 1.95 22.23
N ALA A 22 0.65 3.00 22.87
CA ALA A 22 1.31 2.91 24.18
C ALA A 22 0.35 2.53 25.34
N ARG A 23 -0.97 2.71 25.16
CA ARG A 23 -1.97 2.35 26.17
C ARG A 23 -2.42 0.91 26.10
N ARG A 24 -2.01 0.17 25.05
CA ARG A 24 -2.44 -1.20 24.82
C ARG A 24 -1.55 -2.20 25.56
N PRO A 25 -2.08 -3.39 25.93
CA PRO A 25 -1.27 -4.47 26.45
C PRO A 25 -0.13 -4.87 25.50
N VAL A 26 1.02 -5.29 26.03
CA VAL A 26 2.22 -5.64 25.24
C VAL A 26 1.94 -6.66 24.13
N GLN A 27 1.12 -7.66 24.41
CA GLN A 27 0.74 -8.67 23.38
C GLN A 27 -0.04 -8.05 22.21
N GLU A 28 -0.92 -7.09 22.53
CA GLU A 28 -1.68 -6.38 21.50
C GLU A 28 -0.78 -5.42 20.71
N GLN A 29 0.15 -4.74 21.38
CA GLN A 29 1.16 -3.91 20.72
C GLN A 29 1.95 -4.73 19.70
N ALA A 30 2.46 -5.90 20.10
CA ALA A 30 3.22 -6.78 19.21
C ALA A 30 2.39 -7.24 17.99
N ARG A 31 1.11 -7.59 18.21
CA ARG A 31 0.20 -7.97 17.13
C ARG A 31 -0.05 -6.83 16.16
N LEU A 32 -0.34 -5.62 16.66
CA LEU A 32 -0.61 -4.45 15.83
C LEU A 32 0.63 -4.02 15.04
N ARG A 33 1.82 -4.15 15.65
CA ARG A 33 3.09 -3.89 14.95
C ARG A 33 3.29 -4.86 13.79
N ALA A 34 3.12 -6.16 14.02
CA ALA A 34 3.22 -7.15 12.96
C ALA A 34 2.20 -6.93 11.83
N GLN A 35 0.98 -6.49 12.17
CA GLN A 35 -0.03 -6.11 11.17
C GLN A 35 0.41 -4.87 10.38
N LEU A 36 0.98 -3.85 11.02
CA LEU A 36 1.49 -2.66 10.33
C LEU A 36 2.63 -3.03 9.37
N GLU A 37 3.57 -3.88 9.80
CA GLU A 37 4.66 -4.37 8.96
C GLU A 37 4.14 -5.11 7.72
N ALA A 38 3.13 -5.96 7.88
CA ALA A 38 2.49 -6.65 6.75
C ALA A 38 1.81 -5.66 5.79
N VAL A 39 1.15 -4.62 6.31
CA VAL A 39 0.57 -3.54 5.50
C VAL A 39 1.65 -2.79 4.73
N LEU A 40 2.74 -2.44 5.39
CA LEU A 40 3.87 -1.76 4.76
C LEU A 40 4.49 -2.61 3.64
N ALA A 41 4.68 -3.90 3.87
CA ALA A 41 5.21 -4.81 2.84
C ALA A 41 4.35 -4.79 1.56
N VAL A 42 3.02 -4.76 1.70
CA VAL A 42 2.11 -4.71 0.56
C VAL A 42 2.05 -3.31 -0.06
N THR A 43 1.96 -2.26 0.76
CA THR A 43 1.81 -0.89 0.25
C THR A 43 3.08 -0.36 -0.43
N LEU A 44 4.24 -0.85 -0.01
CA LEU A 44 5.55 -0.46 -0.53
C LEU A 44 6.03 -1.33 -1.72
N ALA A 45 5.31 -2.40 -2.06
CA ALA A 45 5.75 -3.35 -3.08
C ALA A 45 6.05 -2.70 -4.45
N ASP A 46 5.25 -1.71 -4.83
CA ASP A 46 5.38 -1.03 -6.14
C ASP A 46 6.24 0.24 -6.07
N LEU A 47 6.70 0.65 -4.88
CA LEU A 47 7.56 1.82 -4.73
C LEU A 47 9.02 1.37 -4.64
N PRO A 48 9.89 1.76 -5.61
CA PRO A 48 11.30 1.36 -5.63
C PRO A 48 12.03 1.76 -4.34
N PRO A 49 12.96 0.92 -3.84
CA PRO A 49 13.70 1.20 -2.59
C PRO A 49 14.47 2.53 -2.62
N GLU A 50 14.98 2.94 -3.78
CA GLU A 50 15.70 4.20 -3.99
C GLU A 50 14.81 5.43 -3.86
N ASN A 51 13.49 5.27 -4.00
CA ASN A 51 12.50 6.34 -3.93
C ASN A 51 11.82 6.42 -2.57
N ARG A 52 12.26 5.63 -1.58
CA ARG A 52 11.64 5.60 -0.26
C ARG A 52 12.65 5.40 0.86
N ILE A 53 12.35 6.00 2.01
CA ILE A 53 13.04 5.70 3.26
C ILE A 53 11.98 5.40 4.31
N VAL A 54 12.12 4.25 4.97
CA VAL A 54 11.20 3.78 6.00
C VAL A 54 11.85 4.00 7.35
N LEU A 55 11.15 4.66 8.24
CA LEU A 55 11.62 5.04 9.57
C LEU A 55 10.65 4.52 10.62
N ASP A 56 11.15 3.72 11.53
CA ASP A 56 10.36 3.25 12.65
C ASP A 56 10.15 4.36 13.68
N ALA A 57 8.93 4.43 14.19
CA ALA A 57 8.54 5.27 15.31
C ALA A 57 7.93 4.42 16.42
N ALA A 58 7.90 4.96 17.65
CA ALA A 58 7.42 4.24 18.83
C ALA A 58 5.99 3.71 18.66
N ASP A 59 5.13 4.46 17.98
CA ASP A 59 3.70 4.19 17.80
C ASP A 59 3.28 4.02 16.32
N GLY A 60 4.24 3.85 15.42
CA GLY A 60 3.95 3.74 13.98
C GLY A 60 5.18 3.68 13.11
N THR A 61 5.04 4.13 11.87
CA THR A 61 6.12 4.18 10.88
C THR A 61 5.95 5.40 9.99
N ALA A 62 7.05 6.10 9.73
CA ALA A 62 7.11 7.14 8.73
C ALA A 62 7.72 6.58 7.44
N VAL A 63 7.14 6.93 6.30
CA VAL A 63 7.69 6.64 4.98
C VAL A 63 7.95 7.96 4.27
N ALA A 64 9.22 8.30 4.10
CA ALA A 64 9.61 9.42 3.25
C ALA A 64 9.67 8.96 1.80
N VAL A 65 8.82 9.52 0.97
CA VAL A 65 8.73 9.28 -0.48
C VAL A 65 9.53 10.38 -1.17
N LEU A 66 10.58 9.99 -1.86
CA LEU A 66 11.53 10.90 -2.56
C LEU A 66 11.13 11.10 -4.03
N ALA A 67 10.09 10.43 -4.46
CA ALA A 67 9.51 10.53 -5.79
C ALA A 67 8.35 11.54 -5.82
N ASP A 68 7.49 11.41 -6.82
CA ASP A 68 6.30 12.20 -7.02
C ASP A 68 5.37 12.14 -5.78
N PRO A 69 4.85 13.27 -5.28
CA PRO A 69 3.84 13.31 -4.21
C PRO A 69 2.63 12.41 -4.42
N GLU A 70 2.24 12.14 -5.66
CA GLU A 70 1.16 11.19 -5.94
C GLU A 70 1.46 9.77 -5.42
N GLU A 71 2.72 9.36 -5.35
CA GLU A 71 3.10 8.05 -4.79
C GLU A 71 2.81 7.99 -3.29
N ALA A 72 3.04 9.08 -2.56
CA ALA A 72 2.71 9.17 -1.14
C ALA A 72 1.19 9.07 -0.92
N LEU A 73 0.40 9.72 -1.76
CA LEU A 73 -1.06 9.59 -1.70
C LEU A 73 -1.51 8.15 -2.02
N ARG A 74 -0.93 7.52 -3.05
CA ARG A 74 -1.21 6.12 -3.41
C ARG A 74 -0.84 5.15 -2.28
N LEU A 75 0.28 5.39 -1.59
CA LEU A 75 0.68 4.59 -0.42
C LEU A 75 -0.38 4.66 0.68
N ALA A 76 -0.82 5.86 1.03
CA ALA A 76 -1.86 6.06 2.03
C ALA A 76 -3.20 5.39 1.63
N GLU A 77 -3.60 5.53 0.38
CA GLU A 77 -4.82 4.90 -0.16
C GLU A 77 -4.75 3.35 -0.10
N ARG A 78 -3.58 2.76 -0.35
CA ARG A 78 -3.36 1.31 -0.24
C ARG A 78 -3.40 0.79 1.19
N ALA A 79 -3.13 1.63 2.18
CA ALA A 79 -3.24 1.27 3.59
C ALA A 79 -4.69 1.27 4.10
N LEU A 80 -5.64 1.96 3.41
CA LEU A 80 -7.04 2.05 3.84
C LEU A 80 -7.75 0.70 4.04
N PRO A 81 -7.55 -0.35 3.20
CA PRO A 81 -8.17 -1.66 3.44
C PRO A 81 -7.76 -2.30 4.77
N ALA A 82 -6.54 -2.09 5.25
CA ALA A 82 -6.10 -2.61 6.54
C ALA A 82 -6.83 -1.94 7.70
N MET A 83 -7.16 -0.66 7.56
CA MET A 83 -7.97 0.08 8.52
C MET A 83 -9.40 -0.48 8.57
N ALA A 84 -9.97 -0.80 7.42
CA ALA A 84 -11.27 -1.47 7.32
C ALA A 84 -11.26 -2.89 7.92
N ALA A 85 -10.10 -3.56 7.91
CA ALA A 85 -9.89 -4.88 8.54
C ALA A 85 -9.62 -4.81 10.05
N GLY A 86 -9.69 -3.62 10.66
CA GLY A 86 -9.61 -3.42 12.11
C GLY A 86 -8.24 -3.01 12.65
N LEU A 87 -7.25 -2.69 11.78
CA LEU A 87 -6.02 -2.06 12.22
C LEU A 87 -6.29 -0.55 12.47
N PRO A 88 -6.18 -0.06 13.73
CA PRO A 88 -6.56 1.31 14.08
C PRO A 88 -5.47 2.32 13.65
N LEU A 89 -5.34 2.56 12.35
CA LEU A 89 -4.39 3.50 11.79
C LEU A 89 -4.98 4.90 11.67
N CYS A 90 -4.16 5.89 12.04
CA CYS A 90 -4.29 7.31 11.71
C CYS A 90 -3.20 7.64 10.70
N ILE A 91 -3.53 8.21 9.57
CA ILE A 91 -2.56 8.49 8.50
C ILE A 91 -2.47 10.00 8.30
N GLY A 92 -1.23 10.52 8.41
CA GLY A 92 -0.89 11.91 8.13
C GLY A 92 0.10 12.00 6.97
N ILE A 93 -0.14 12.94 6.04
CA ILE A 93 0.77 13.19 4.93
C ILE A 93 1.20 14.65 4.95
N ASN A 94 2.50 14.88 4.80
CA ASN A 94 3.08 16.20 4.72
C ASN A 94 4.18 16.27 3.65
N GLN A 95 4.30 17.41 2.98
CA GLN A 95 5.44 17.75 2.15
C GLN A 95 6.37 18.64 2.95
N GLY A 96 7.62 18.24 3.09
CA GLY A 96 8.57 19.02 3.88
C GLY A 96 10.01 18.54 3.75
N THR A 97 10.91 19.26 4.39
CA THR A 97 12.34 18.99 4.32
C THR A 97 12.71 17.84 5.23
N VAL A 98 13.52 16.93 4.71
CA VAL A 98 14.13 15.81 5.42
C VAL A 98 15.62 15.78 5.13
N GLN A 99 16.42 15.27 6.06
CA GLN A 99 17.87 15.10 5.89
C GLN A 99 18.35 13.87 6.64
N MET A 100 19.42 13.24 6.18
CA MET A 100 20.05 12.15 6.91
C MET A 100 20.57 12.64 8.25
N ALA A 101 20.36 11.87 9.29
CA ALA A 101 20.92 12.14 10.61
C ALA A 101 22.47 12.04 10.56
N SER A 102 23.15 12.85 11.38
CA SER A 102 24.60 12.95 11.38
C SER A 102 25.35 11.64 11.67
N GLY A 103 24.65 10.61 12.17
CA GLY A 103 25.19 9.27 12.42
C GLY A 103 24.95 8.26 11.29
N GLY A 104 24.21 8.65 10.23
CA GLY A 104 23.81 7.72 9.16
C GLY A 104 22.63 6.81 9.52
N ASP A 105 22.19 6.81 10.76
CA ASP A 105 21.10 5.96 11.26
C ASP A 105 19.75 6.74 11.22
N GLY A 106 19.16 6.83 10.04
CA GLY A 106 17.82 7.40 9.86
C GLY A 106 17.78 8.81 9.31
N MET A 107 16.59 9.38 9.28
CA MET A 107 16.33 10.74 8.82
C MET A 107 15.70 11.59 9.91
N ILE A 108 16.00 12.87 9.87
CA ILE A 108 15.39 13.90 10.72
C ILE A 108 14.86 15.02 9.82
N GLY A 109 13.97 15.80 10.32
CA GLY A 109 13.49 16.99 9.62
C GLY A 109 12.07 17.36 9.96
N ASP A 110 11.73 18.59 9.63
CA ASP A 110 10.40 19.13 9.88
C ASP A 110 9.32 18.41 9.08
N GLY A 111 9.69 17.88 7.88
CA GLY A 111 8.78 17.05 7.07
C GLY A 111 8.21 15.86 7.85
N ILE A 112 9.05 15.18 8.65
CA ILE A 112 8.65 14.01 9.45
C ILE A 112 7.82 14.45 10.67
N ALA A 113 8.30 15.47 11.38
CA ALA A 113 7.63 15.96 12.57
C ALA A 113 6.22 16.46 12.28
N VAL A 114 6.03 17.20 11.19
CA VAL A 114 4.72 17.67 10.76
C VAL A 114 3.83 16.52 10.31
N ALA A 115 4.33 15.54 9.56
CA ALA A 115 3.56 14.38 9.17
C ALA A 115 3.04 13.58 10.39
N ALA A 116 3.88 13.44 11.44
CA ALA A 116 3.49 12.82 12.70
C ALA A 116 2.38 13.62 13.41
N SER A 117 2.51 14.95 13.48
CA SER A 117 1.48 15.82 14.04
C SER A 117 0.16 15.74 13.26
N VAL A 118 0.23 15.71 11.92
CA VAL A 118 -0.96 15.53 11.06
C VAL A 118 -1.65 14.18 11.34
N ALA A 119 -0.87 13.09 11.50
CA ALA A 119 -1.41 11.78 11.86
C ALA A 119 -2.07 11.77 13.24
N GLU A 120 -1.59 12.59 14.17
CA GLU A 120 -2.17 12.72 15.52
C GLU A 120 -3.58 13.31 15.49
N PHE A 121 -3.85 14.25 14.59
CA PHE A 121 -5.17 14.84 14.41
C PHE A 121 -6.13 13.96 13.60
N ALA A 122 -5.61 12.92 12.91
CA ALA A 122 -6.43 12.01 12.16
C ALA A 122 -7.25 11.10 13.10
N SER A 123 -8.50 10.88 12.75
CA SER A 123 -9.29 9.80 13.36
C SER A 123 -8.93 8.46 12.69
N PRO A 124 -9.11 7.32 13.36
CA PRO A 124 -8.99 6.01 12.71
C PRO A 124 -9.82 5.95 11.43
N SER A 125 -9.26 5.31 10.41
CA SER A 125 -9.88 5.20 9.08
C SER A 125 -9.94 6.51 8.30
N ARG A 126 -9.16 7.52 8.68
CA ARG A 126 -9.02 8.76 7.91
C ARG A 126 -7.57 9.06 7.56
N VAL A 127 -7.40 9.59 6.36
CA VAL A 127 -6.16 10.22 5.91
C VAL A 127 -6.33 11.71 6.05
N LEU A 128 -5.38 12.37 6.69
CA LEU A 128 -5.26 13.83 6.68
C LEU A 128 -4.02 14.23 5.92
N ILE A 129 -4.09 15.33 5.22
CA ILE A 129 -2.97 15.92 4.51
C ILE A 129 -2.74 17.35 4.95
N SER A 130 -1.49 17.78 4.97
CA SER A 130 -1.13 19.17 5.22
C SER A 130 -1.38 20.04 3.98
N ARG A 131 -1.45 21.35 4.19
CA ARG A 131 -1.53 22.32 3.12
C ARG A 131 -0.34 22.20 2.15
N SER A 132 0.89 22.08 2.66
CA SER A 132 2.10 21.95 1.86
C SER A 132 2.06 20.73 0.94
N PHE A 133 1.50 19.62 1.40
CA PHE A 133 1.34 18.42 0.56
C PHE A 133 0.25 18.61 -0.51
N ARG A 134 -0.88 19.23 -0.15
CA ARG A 134 -1.94 19.56 -1.11
C ARG A 134 -1.43 20.47 -2.23
N ASP A 135 -0.68 21.50 -1.85
CA ASP A 135 -0.12 22.47 -2.80
C ASP A 135 0.92 21.78 -3.70
N ALA A 136 1.79 20.90 -3.17
CA ALA A 136 2.73 20.11 -3.96
C ALA A 136 2.05 19.18 -4.98
N LEU A 137 0.90 18.60 -4.63
CA LEU A 137 0.08 17.83 -5.60
C LEU A 137 -0.47 18.71 -6.71
N ALA A 138 -0.95 19.92 -6.38
CA ALA A 138 -1.49 20.86 -7.34
C ALA A 138 -0.43 21.38 -8.31
N ASP A 139 0.81 21.55 -7.85
CA ASP A 139 1.95 21.96 -8.69
C ASP A 139 2.29 20.93 -9.77
N ILE A 140 2.11 19.64 -9.47
CA ILE A 140 2.39 18.55 -10.42
C ILE A 140 1.17 18.28 -11.31
N THR A 141 -0.01 18.20 -10.72
CA THR A 141 -1.26 17.92 -11.44
C THR A 141 -2.31 18.95 -11.07
N PRO A 142 -2.35 20.07 -11.81
CA PRO A 142 -3.34 21.14 -11.57
C PRO A 142 -4.77 20.62 -11.56
N GLY A 143 -5.55 21.08 -10.58
CA GLY A 143 -6.94 20.65 -10.38
C GLY A 143 -7.10 19.48 -9.38
N THR A 144 -6.00 18.84 -8.96
CA THR A 144 -6.05 17.77 -7.95
C THR A 144 -6.50 18.30 -6.59
N GLU A 145 -6.19 19.55 -6.30
CA GLU A 145 -6.58 20.25 -5.07
C GLU A 145 -8.10 20.31 -4.83
N ALA A 146 -8.88 20.28 -5.90
CA ALA A 146 -10.33 20.25 -5.81
C ALA A 146 -10.88 18.92 -5.22
N GLY A 147 -10.07 17.89 -5.18
CA GLY A 147 -10.40 16.58 -4.57
C GLY A 147 -10.15 16.53 -3.05
N PHE A 148 -9.77 17.66 -2.42
CA PHE A 148 -9.48 17.71 -0.99
C PHE A 148 -10.36 18.76 -0.30
N PHE A 149 -11.05 18.33 0.76
CA PHE A 149 -11.90 19.19 1.56
C PHE A 149 -11.19 19.66 2.82
N PRO A 150 -11.43 20.90 3.28
CA PRO A 150 -10.87 21.40 4.54
C PRO A 150 -11.33 20.53 5.71
N ALA A 151 -10.37 20.08 6.52
CA ALA A 151 -10.64 19.41 7.78
C ALA A 151 -10.70 20.40 8.95
N GLY A 152 -9.99 21.51 8.80
CA GLY A 152 -9.89 22.57 9.81
C GLY A 152 -8.46 23.02 10.03
N VAL A 153 -8.31 23.85 11.04
CA VAL A 153 -7.02 24.38 11.50
C VAL A 153 -6.73 23.78 12.87
N PHE A 154 -5.58 23.18 13.04
CA PHE A 154 -5.17 22.45 14.23
C PHE A 154 -3.83 22.99 14.74
N THR A 155 -3.65 23.01 16.06
CA THR A 155 -2.39 23.42 16.67
C THR A 155 -1.75 22.22 17.35
N ASP A 156 -0.49 21.92 17.00
CA ASP A 156 0.27 20.81 17.58
C ASP A 156 0.86 21.18 18.96
N ALA A 157 1.46 20.21 19.63
CA ALA A 157 2.09 20.39 20.93
C ALA A 157 3.26 21.39 20.90
N GLY A 158 3.85 21.64 19.73
CA GLY A 158 4.88 22.67 19.51
C GLY A 158 4.31 24.05 19.19
N LEU A 159 3.00 24.25 19.36
CA LEU A 159 2.27 25.49 19.05
C LEU A 159 2.31 25.89 17.58
N ARG A 160 2.59 24.95 16.67
CA ARG A 160 2.53 25.18 15.23
C ARG A 160 1.10 24.93 14.73
N THR A 161 0.63 25.82 13.89
CA THR A 161 -0.71 25.75 13.34
C THR A 161 -0.67 25.09 11.97
N HIS A 162 -1.53 24.08 11.77
CA HIS A 162 -1.63 23.30 10.56
C HIS A 162 -3.02 23.42 9.98
N GLU A 163 -3.11 23.87 8.74
CA GLU A 163 -4.34 23.77 7.95
C GLU A 163 -4.36 22.39 7.28
N LEU A 164 -5.37 21.59 7.63
CA LEU A 164 -5.47 20.19 7.22
C LEU A 164 -6.65 19.95 6.29
N PHE A 165 -6.48 18.96 5.44
CA PHE A 165 -7.48 18.54 4.45
C PHE A 165 -7.66 17.04 4.50
N PHE A 166 -8.77 16.55 3.96
CA PHE A 166 -9.01 15.14 3.75
C PHE A 166 -9.46 14.86 2.31
N PRO A 167 -9.06 13.73 1.71
CA PRO A 167 -9.47 13.39 0.36
C PRO A 167 -10.98 13.11 0.30
N ASP A 168 -11.61 13.52 -0.79
CA ASP A 168 -13.00 13.21 -1.07
C ASP A 168 -13.21 11.69 -1.14
N LYS A 169 -14.11 11.18 -0.29
CA LYS A 169 -14.49 9.76 -0.30
C LYS A 169 -15.04 9.29 -1.66
N GLN A 170 -15.67 10.18 -2.40
CA GLN A 170 -16.19 9.85 -3.73
C GLN A 170 -15.07 9.78 -4.77
N ALA A 171 -14.06 10.65 -4.70
CA ALA A 171 -12.90 10.59 -5.58
C ALA A 171 -12.06 9.34 -5.29
N THR A 172 -11.80 9.04 -4.02
CA THR A 172 -11.13 7.81 -3.58
C THR A 172 -11.91 6.56 -4.02
N GLY A 173 -13.23 6.56 -3.83
CA GLY A 173 -14.10 5.48 -4.27
C GLY A 173 -14.14 5.27 -5.79
N ARG A 174 -14.04 6.34 -6.58
CA ARG A 174 -13.94 6.25 -8.05
C ARG A 174 -12.59 5.67 -8.49
N ARG A 175 -11.48 6.07 -7.86
CA ARG A 175 -10.15 5.50 -8.12
C ARG A 175 -10.11 4.02 -7.73
N GLN A 176 -10.62 3.67 -6.57
CA GLN A 176 -10.69 2.29 -6.09
C GLN A 176 -11.58 1.42 -6.99
N ARG A 177 -12.73 1.92 -7.44
CA ARG A 177 -13.59 1.22 -8.41
C ARG A 177 -12.90 1.02 -9.76
N ARG A 178 -12.09 2.00 -10.23
CA ARG A 178 -11.28 1.83 -11.45
C ARG A 178 -10.20 0.77 -11.28
N LEU A 179 -9.50 0.72 -10.14
CA LEU A 179 -8.50 -0.31 -9.85
C LEU A 179 -9.12 -1.70 -9.73
N ILE A 180 -10.28 -1.81 -9.06
CA ILE A 180 -11.05 -3.06 -8.97
C ILE A 180 -11.55 -3.46 -10.36
N ALA A 181 -12.07 -2.53 -11.16
CA ALA A 181 -12.54 -2.81 -12.51
C ALA A 181 -11.40 -3.27 -13.43
N LEU A 182 -10.20 -2.66 -13.32
CA LEU A 182 -9.00 -3.10 -14.03
C LEU A 182 -8.54 -4.48 -13.57
N GLY A 183 -8.57 -4.76 -12.26
CA GLY A 183 -8.26 -6.08 -11.70
C GLY A 183 -9.23 -7.14 -12.19
N ILE A 184 -10.53 -6.87 -12.18
CA ILE A 184 -11.57 -7.78 -12.70
C ILE A 184 -11.40 -7.97 -14.21
N ALA A 185 -11.14 -6.91 -14.98
CA ALA A 185 -10.89 -7.02 -16.42
C ALA A 185 -9.65 -7.86 -16.72
N ALA A 186 -8.57 -7.73 -15.92
CA ALA A 186 -7.37 -8.56 -16.06
C ALA A 186 -7.66 -10.03 -15.75
N VAL A 187 -8.43 -10.32 -14.70
CA VAL A 187 -8.84 -11.70 -14.35
C VAL A 187 -9.74 -12.29 -15.44
N ILE A 188 -10.72 -11.52 -15.94
CA ILE A 188 -11.58 -11.99 -17.05
C ILE A 188 -10.76 -12.22 -18.32
N GLY A 189 -9.78 -11.33 -18.62
CA GLY A 189 -8.86 -11.51 -19.74
C GLY A 189 -8.02 -12.78 -19.61
N LEU A 190 -7.47 -13.06 -18.41
CA LEU A 190 -6.70 -14.28 -18.14
C LEU A 190 -7.57 -15.55 -18.23
N VAL A 191 -8.79 -15.52 -17.71
CA VAL A 191 -9.73 -16.63 -17.81
C VAL A 191 -10.17 -16.81 -19.27
N GLY A 192 -10.48 -15.72 -19.99
CA GLY A 192 -10.86 -15.74 -21.39
C GLY A 192 -9.75 -16.30 -22.30
N THR A 193 -8.49 -15.90 -22.10
CA THR A 193 -7.34 -16.47 -22.82
C THR A 193 -7.10 -17.92 -22.44
N GLY A 194 -7.28 -18.31 -21.17
CA GLY A 194 -7.19 -19.70 -20.72
C GLY A 194 -8.23 -20.59 -21.39
N ILE A 195 -9.47 -20.11 -21.55
CA ILE A 195 -10.54 -20.83 -22.24
C ILE A 195 -10.26 -20.89 -23.75
N ALA A 196 -9.79 -19.80 -24.36
CA ALA A 196 -9.45 -19.78 -25.80
C ALA A 196 -8.27 -20.69 -26.10
N VAL A 197 -7.24 -20.74 -25.26
CA VAL A 197 -6.14 -21.69 -25.35
C VAL A 197 -6.64 -23.14 -25.19
N ARG A 198 -7.56 -23.40 -24.28
CA ARG A 198 -8.15 -24.71 -24.05
C ARG A 198 -9.06 -25.13 -25.20
N ALA A 199 -9.76 -24.19 -25.82
CA ALA A 199 -10.59 -24.45 -27.01
C ALA A 199 -9.73 -24.67 -28.27
N SER A 200 -8.60 -23.95 -28.42
CA SER A 200 -7.67 -24.12 -29.53
C SER A 200 -6.80 -25.39 -29.40
N THR A 201 -6.60 -25.88 -28.14
CA THR A 201 -5.88 -27.14 -27.86
C THR A 201 -6.77 -28.36 -27.81
N GLY A 202 -8.02 -28.28 -28.32
CA GLY A 202 -8.90 -29.44 -28.53
C GLY A 202 -8.27 -30.55 -29.38
N GLY A 203 -7.08 -30.32 -29.96
CA GLY A 203 -6.22 -31.33 -30.56
C GLY A 203 -5.41 -32.19 -29.59
N HIS A 204 -5.24 -31.77 -28.34
CA HIS A 204 -4.40 -32.49 -27.36
C HIS A 204 -5.05 -33.75 -26.77
N GLN A 205 -6.37 -33.87 -26.83
CA GLN A 205 -7.03 -35.10 -26.39
C GLN A 205 -6.61 -36.30 -27.29
N LYS A 206 -6.45 -36.05 -28.61
CA LYS A 206 -5.94 -37.08 -29.54
C LYS A 206 -4.46 -37.40 -29.31
N VAL A 207 -3.66 -36.42 -28.86
CA VAL A 207 -2.23 -36.65 -28.56
C VAL A 207 -2.08 -37.41 -27.23
N PHE A 208 -2.92 -37.10 -26.23
CA PHE A 208 -2.91 -37.78 -24.93
C PHE A 208 -3.39 -39.25 -25.07
N ASP A 209 -4.45 -39.48 -25.85
CA ASP A 209 -4.93 -40.82 -26.14
C ASP A 209 -3.92 -41.62 -26.96
N GLY A 210 -3.19 -40.97 -27.88
CA GLY A 210 -2.10 -41.59 -28.65
C GLY A 210 -0.87 -41.93 -27.78
N ALA A 211 -0.53 -41.11 -26.79
CA ALA A 211 0.58 -41.34 -25.86
C ALA A 211 0.26 -42.46 -24.85
N MET A 212 -0.98 -42.52 -24.37
CA MET A 212 -1.46 -43.58 -23.45
C MET A 212 -1.62 -44.93 -24.20
N GLY A 213 -1.88 -44.90 -25.51
CA GLY A 213 -1.91 -46.09 -26.35
C GLY A 213 -0.54 -46.75 -26.53
N LYS A 214 0.53 -45.94 -26.55
CA LYS A 214 1.93 -46.43 -26.67
C LYS A 214 2.48 -47.03 -25.36
N LEU A 215 1.86 -46.79 -24.20
CA LEU A 215 2.27 -47.32 -22.91
C LEU A 215 1.67 -48.69 -22.56
N GLY A 216 0.91 -49.32 -23.48
CA GLY A 216 0.40 -50.68 -23.30
C GLY A 216 -0.54 -50.92 -22.12
N LEU A 217 -1.10 -49.86 -21.51
CA LEU A 217 -2.00 -49.97 -20.37
C LEU A 217 -3.39 -50.48 -20.78
N SER A 218 -3.88 -51.50 -20.11
CA SER A 218 -5.22 -52.06 -20.35
C SER A 218 -6.32 -51.04 -19.97
N ALA A 219 -7.51 -51.13 -20.58
CA ALA A 219 -8.64 -50.24 -20.34
C ALA A 219 -8.99 -50.13 -18.83
N LYS A 220 -8.85 -51.25 -18.11
CA LYS A 220 -9.12 -51.33 -16.68
C LYS A 220 -8.12 -50.53 -15.81
N GLN A 221 -6.85 -50.50 -16.23
CA GLN A 221 -5.79 -49.72 -15.56
C GLN A 221 -5.92 -48.20 -15.81
N ARG A 222 -6.43 -47.81 -16.99
CA ARG A 222 -6.73 -46.39 -17.32
C ARG A 222 -7.82 -45.83 -16.46
N GLU A 223 -8.89 -46.58 -16.20
CA GLU A 223 -10.02 -46.16 -15.38
C GLU A 223 -9.66 -46.01 -13.91
N THR A 224 -8.81 -46.88 -13.37
CA THR A 224 -8.31 -46.84 -11.99
C THR A 224 -7.39 -45.64 -11.77
N THR A 225 -6.53 -45.29 -12.72
CA THR A 225 -5.63 -44.14 -12.66
C THR A 225 -6.41 -42.80 -12.73
N LEU A 226 -7.41 -42.73 -13.60
CA LEU A 226 -8.30 -41.57 -13.71
C LEU A 226 -9.17 -41.35 -12.48
N ARG A 227 -9.61 -42.43 -11.84
CA ARG A 227 -10.39 -42.39 -10.60
C ARG A 227 -9.53 -41.89 -9.44
N GLY A 228 -8.30 -42.37 -9.29
CA GLY A 228 -7.34 -41.93 -8.29
C GLY A 228 -6.91 -40.46 -8.45
N LEU A 229 -6.80 -39.97 -9.69
CA LEU A 229 -6.51 -38.57 -9.99
C LEU A 229 -7.72 -37.67 -9.66
N ARG A 230 -8.97 -38.11 -9.95
CA ARG A 230 -10.18 -37.37 -9.58
C ARG A 230 -10.41 -37.27 -8.07
N GLU A 231 -10.04 -38.29 -7.28
CA GLU A 231 -10.12 -38.26 -5.82
C GLU A 231 -9.04 -37.35 -5.17
N LYS A 232 -7.85 -37.28 -5.80
CA LYS A 232 -6.75 -36.48 -5.28
C LYS A 232 -6.84 -34.98 -5.62
N PHE A 233 -7.56 -34.64 -6.66
CA PHE A 233 -7.85 -33.27 -7.10
C PHE A 233 -9.36 -33.03 -7.12
N ARG A 234 -9.97 -33.06 -5.93
CA ARG A 234 -11.39 -32.73 -5.74
C ARG A 234 -11.61 -31.27 -6.13
N PHE A 235 -12.14 -31.05 -7.33
CA PHE A 235 -12.81 -29.82 -7.73
C PHE A 235 -14.32 -30.03 -7.59
#